data_c6e5a09ae41de40627a8c5cb06e2df31
#
_entry.id   c6e5a09ae41de40627a8c5cb06e2df31
#
_cell.length_a   1.000
_cell.length_b   1.000
_cell.length_c   1.000
_cell.angle_alpha   90.00
_cell.angle_beta   90.00
_cell.angle_gamma   90.00
#
_symmetry.space_group_name_H-M   'P 1'
#
loop_
_entity.id
_entity.type
_entity.pdbx_description
1 polymer ?
#
loop_
_entity_poly.entity_id
_entity_poly.type
_entity_poly.pdbx_seq_one_letter_code
_entity_poly.pdbx_strand_id
1 'polypeptide(L)'
;MTDTAVQTPKSIFQLHQVFVKDSSFESPQSPDIFTWKEYRPETEVDLKAQHHDIDADQHLHEVILRATVTSRHDDQIIFLAEVQQAGVFTVQGSTPEIQEMMLEAACPNVLFPFLRETVAGLISKGGFPQFLL
;
A
#
# COMPACT_ATOMS: atom_id res chain seq x y z
N MET A 1 27.51 -44.65 1.60
CA MET A 1 27.73 -43.30 2.15
C MET A 1 26.49 -42.44 1.83
N THR A 2 25.72 -42.28 2.83
CA THR A 2 24.54 -41.45 2.67
C THR A 2 24.98 -39.99 2.71
N ASP A 3 24.88 -39.38 1.56
CA ASP A 3 25.04 -37.97 1.45
C ASP A 3 23.83 -37.31 2.13
N THR A 4 24.00 -36.93 3.37
CA THR A 4 23.04 -36.08 4.02
C THR A 4 23.23 -34.71 3.42
N ALA A 5 22.52 -34.45 2.31
CA ALA A 5 22.41 -33.11 1.80
C ALA A 5 21.84 -32.23 2.94
N VAL A 6 22.64 -31.31 3.45
CA VAL A 6 22.17 -30.30 4.35
C VAL A 6 21.12 -29.48 3.57
N GLN A 7 19.86 -29.77 3.83
CA GLN A 7 18.80 -28.98 3.22
C GLN A 7 18.82 -27.58 3.84
N THR A 8 19.22 -26.63 3.03
CA THR A 8 19.07 -25.22 3.40
C THR A 8 17.58 -24.95 3.56
N PRO A 9 17.14 -24.36 4.68
CA PRO A 9 15.73 -23.97 4.82
C PRO A 9 15.32 -23.13 3.63
N LYS A 10 14.23 -23.51 2.98
CA LYS A 10 13.69 -22.74 1.88
C LYS A 10 12.82 -21.63 2.42
N SER A 11 12.92 -20.45 1.79
CA SER A 11 12.02 -19.37 2.06
C SER A 11 10.63 -19.70 1.53
N ILE A 12 9.61 -19.33 2.29
CA ILE A 12 8.21 -19.47 1.92
C ILE A 12 7.63 -18.08 1.82
N PHE A 13 6.97 -17.80 0.71
CA PHE A 13 6.32 -16.52 0.46
C PHE A 13 5.00 -16.79 -0.25
N GLN A 14 3.89 -16.52 0.44
CA GLN A 14 2.57 -16.82 -0.11
C GLN A 14 1.58 -15.74 0.29
N LEU A 15 0.90 -15.18 -0.70
CA LEU A 15 -0.19 -14.23 -0.49
C LEU A 15 -1.50 -15.00 -0.35
N HIS A 16 -2.25 -14.77 0.72
CA HIS A 16 -3.55 -15.40 0.96
C HIS A 16 -4.71 -14.49 0.63
N GLN A 17 -4.61 -13.21 0.98
CA GLN A 17 -5.71 -12.27 0.85
C GLN A 17 -5.16 -10.87 0.64
N VAL A 18 -5.78 -10.12 -0.29
CA VAL A 18 -5.57 -8.68 -0.44
C VAL A 18 -6.89 -8.00 -0.11
N PHE A 19 -6.82 -6.91 0.65
CA PHE A 19 -8.02 -6.18 1.04
C PHE A 19 -7.71 -4.72 1.33
N VAL A 20 -8.73 -3.89 1.24
CA VAL A 20 -8.65 -2.50 1.70
C VAL A 20 -9.02 -2.48 3.17
N LYS A 21 -8.05 -2.13 4.01
CA LYS A 21 -8.27 -2.07 5.46
C LYS A 21 -8.99 -0.79 5.86
N ASP A 22 -8.63 0.30 5.21
CA ASP A 22 -9.25 1.60 5.46
C ASP A 22 -9.05 2.50 4.24
N SER A 23 -10.01 3.37 3.99
CA SER A 23 -9.91 4.36 2.93
C SER A 23 -10.74 5.59 3.30
N SER A 24 -10.23 6.76 2.93
CA SER A 24 -10.94 8.01 3.12
C SER A 24 -10.64 8.97 1.98
N PHE A 25 -11.60 9.80 1.65
CA PHE A 25 -11.46 10.81 0.63
C PHE A 25 -12.19 12.09 1.05
N GLU A 26 -11.50 13.21 0.96
CA GLU A 26 -12.03 14.52 1.27
C GLU A 26 -11.76 15.47 0.11
N SER A 27 -12.76 16.26 -0.27
CA SER A 27 -12.61 17.30 -1.29
C SER A 27 -13.31 18.59 -0.82
N PRO A 28 -12.63 19.37 0.04
CA PRO A 28 -13.27 20.51 0.72
C PRO A 28 -13.65 21.66 -0.21
N GLN A 29 -13.07 21.74 -1.42
CA GLN A 29 -13.39 22.80 -2.38
C GLN A 29 -14.47 22.38 -3.38
N SER A 30 -15.04 21.19 -3.24
CA SER A 30 -16.15 20.75 -4.11
C SER A 30 -17.48 21.28 -3.57
N PRO A 31 -18.42 21.69 -4.41
CA PRO A 31 -18.39 21.61 -5.88
C PRO A 31 -17.71 22.79 -6.58
N ASP A 32 -17.33 23.84 -5.87
CA ASP A 32 -16.84 25.08 -6.46
C ASP A 32 -15.61 24.86 -7.35
N ILE A 33 -14.74 23.90 -6.96
CA ILE A 33 -13.53 23.58 -7.71
C ILE A 33 -13.83 23.25 -9.18
N PHE A 34 -14.99 22.64 -9.44
CA PHE A 34 -15.37 22.23 -10.80
C PHE A 34 -15.75 23.40 -11.69
N THR A 35 -15.89 24.60 -11.13
CA THR A 35 -16.15 25.83 -11.87
C THR A 35 -14.89 26.69 -12.06
N TRP A 36 -13.78 26.33 -11.43
CA TRP A 36 -12.55 27.11 -11.54
C TRP A 36 -11.97 26.96 -12.95
N LYS A 37 -11.61 28.10 -13.57
CA LYS A 37 -11.07 28.13 -14.93
C LYS A 37 -9.59 27.83 -14.96
N GLU A 38 -8.89 28.25 -13.91
CA GLU A 38 -7.45 28.04 -13.78
C GLU A 38 -7.11 27.60 -12.38
N TYR A 39 -6.56 26.39 -12.25
CA TYR A 39 -5.89 26.00 -11.04
C TYR A 39 -4.76 25.06 -11.39
N ARG A 40 -3.67 25.15 -10.62
CA ARG A 40 -2.49 24.32 -10.80
C ARG A 40 -2.27 23.51 -9.53
N PRO A 41 -2.79 22.32 -9.45
CA PRO A 41 -2.62 21.51 -8.25
C PRO A 41 -1.19 20.99 -8.14
N GLU A 42 -0.67 21.03 -6.93
CA GLU A 42 0.54 20.32 -6.56
C GLU A 42 0.13 19.11 -5.75
N THR A 43 0.63 17.93 -6.15
CA THR A 43 0.25 16.67 -5.52
C THR A 43 1.44 16.08 -4.80
N GLU A 44 1.26 15.80 -3.51
CA GLU A 44 2.23 15.12 -2.66
C GLU A 44 1.76 13.73 -2.36
N VAL A 45 2.68 12.77 -2.38
CA VAL A 45 2.41 11.37 -2.04
C VAL A 45 3.32 10.96 -0.91
N ASP A 46 2.74 10.40 0.15
CA ASP A 46 3.46 9.77 1.23
C ASP A 46 3.09 8.30 1.26
N LEU A 47 4.11 7.43 1.24
CA LEU A 47 3.94 5.98 1.31
C LEU A 47 4.61 5.45 2.55
N LYS A 48 3.89 4.63 3.31
CA LYS A 48 4.42 3.96 4.51
C LYS A 48 4.00 2.50 4.50
N ALA A 49 4.90 1.65 4.94
CA ALA A 49 4.63 0.23 5.09
C ALA A 49 4.81 -0.18 6.54
N GLN A 50 3.96 -1.07 7.01
CA GLN A 50 4.07 -1.68 8.33
C GLN A 50 3.61 -3.13 8.27
N HIS A 51 4.06 -3.92 9.20
CA HIS A 51 3.67 -5.32 9.29
C HIS A 51 3.59 -5.74 10.75
N HIS A 52 2.82 -6.78 11.01
CA HIS A 52 2.75 -7.41 12.32
C HIS A 52 2.34 -8.88 12.18
N ASP A 53 2.66 -9.64 13.20
CA ASP A 53 2.31 -11.05 13.24
C ASP A 53 0.80 -11.22 13.50
N ILE A 54 0.17 -12.07 12.69
CA ILE A 54 -1.19 -12.57 12.97
C ILE A 54 -1.07 -13.84 13.80
N ASP A 55 -0.22 -14.76 13.35
CA ASP A 55 0.05 -16.03 14.02
C ASP A 55 1.52 -16.39 13.79
N ALA A 56 2.33 -16.19 14.81
CA ALA A 56 3.77 -16.41 14.71
C ALA A 56 4.12 -17.86 14.42
N ASP A 57 3.37 -18.81 14.99
CA ASP A 57 3.62 -20.25 14.80
C ASP A 57 3.36 -20.68 13.36
N GLN A 58 2.44 -20.02 12.68
CA GLN A 58 2.11 -20.28 11.27
C GLN A 58 2.86 -19.36 10.31
N HIS A 59 3.75 -18.52 10.79
CA HIS A 59 4.46 -17.50 9.99
C HIS A 59 3.49 -16.59 9.21
N LEU A 60 2.34 -16.31 9.80
CA LEU A 60 1.28 -15.54 9.18
C LEU A 60 1.37 -14.08 9.61
N HIS A 61 1.40 -13.19 8.63
CA HIS A 61 1.61 -11.76 8.85
C HIS A 61 0.57 -10.94 8.10
N GLU A 62 0.18 -9.82 8.72
CA GLU A 62 -0.49 -8.74 7.99
C GLU A 62 0.56 -7.72 7.58
N VAL A 63 0.55 -7.35 6.31
CA VAL A 63 1.37 -6.24 5.79
C VAL A 63 0.43 -5.17 5.27
N ILE A 64 0.69 -3.93 5.66
CA ILE A 64 -0.13 -2.79 5.28
C ILE A 64 0.74 -1.79 4.53
N LEU A 65 0.30 -1.40 3.34
CA LEU A 65 0.90 -0.32 2.58
C LEU A 65 -0.08 0.85 2.58
N ARG A 66 0.33 1.96 3.17
CA ARG A 66 -0.50 3.15 3.31
C ARG A 66 -0.02 4.22 2.35
N ALA A 67 -0.98 4.81 1.63
CA ALA A 67 -0.75 5.99 0.81
C ALA A 67 -1.56 7.16 1.35
N THR A 68 -0.93 8.32 1.43
CA THR A 68 -1.60 9.59 1.68
C THR A 68 -1.30 10.47 0.48
N VAL A 69 -2.34 10.86 -0.27
CA VAL A 69 -2.21 11.70 -1.46
C VAL A 69 -2.92 13.01 -1.18
N THR A 70 -2.16 14.09 -1.20
CA THR A 70 -2.68 15.44 -0.94
C THR A 70 -2.48 16.30 -2.17
N SER A 71 -3.57 16.83 -2.71
CA SER A 71 -3.53 17.81 -3.80
C SER A 71 -3.83 19.20 -3.24
N ARG A 72 -2.98 20.16 -3.56
CA ARG A 72 -3.09 21.54 -3.08
C ARG A 72 -3.05 22.50 -4.26
N HIS A 73 -3.79 23.59 -4.12
CA HIS A 73 -3.67 24.77 -4.96
C HIS A 73 -3.45 25.96 -4.03
N ASP A 74 -2.29 26.58 -4.13
CA ASP A 74 -1.80 27.54 -3.15
C ASP A 74 -1.84 26.88 -1.76
N ASP A 75 -2.45 27.50 -0.77
CA ASP A 75 -2.53 26.93 0.58
C ASP A 75 -3.83 26.12 0.80
N GLN A 76 -4.62 25.92 -0.25
CA GLN A 76 -5.89 25.20 -0.14
C GLN A 76 -5.74 23.72 -0.49
N ILE A 77 -6.30 22.87 0.36
CA ILE A 77 -6.40 21.44 0.04
C ILE A 77 -7.52 21.26 -0.97
N ILE A 78 -7.19 20.66 -2.12
CA ILE A 78 -8.14 20.32 -3.16
C ILE A 78 -8.77 18.97 -2.86
N PHE A 79 -7.92 17.96 -2.62
CA PHE A 79 -8.40 16.68 -2.11
C PHE A 79 -7.32 16.03 -1.23
N LEU A 80 -7.80 15.18 -0.35
CA LEU A 80 -6.97 14.32 0.48
C LEU A 80 -7.50 12.91 0.36
N ALA A 81 -6.67 12.01 -0.14
CA ALA A 81 -7.00 10.59 -0.26
C ALA A 81 -6.05 9.78 0.61
N GLU A 82 -6.60 8.92 1.47
CA GLU A 82 -5.82 8.00 2.28
C GLU A 82 -6.32 6.59 2.07
N VAL A 83 -5.40 5.66 1.83
CA VAL A 83 -5.71 4.25 1.63
C VAL A 83 -4.73 3.42 2.41
N GLN A 84 -5.27 2.46 3.15
CA GLN A 84 -4.50 1.37 3.74
C GLN A 84 -4.82 0.09 2.98
N GLN A 85 -3.92 -0.29 2.07
CA GLN A 85 -4.02 -1.53 1.33
C GLN A 85 -3.27 -2.61 2.10
N ALA A 86 -3.94 -3.71 2.39
CA ALA A 86 -3.38 -4.73 3.25
C ALA A 86 -3.36 -6.09 2.58
N GLY A 87 -2.52 -6.96 3.09
CA GLY A 87 -2.46 -8.34 2.65
C GLY A 87 -2.13 -9.26 3.81
N VAL A 88 -2.62 -10.47 3.70
CA VAL A 88 -2.28 -11.57 4.60
C VAL A 88 -1.31 -12.49 3.88
N PHE A 89 -0.12 -12.66 4.46
CA PHE A 89 0.97 -13.42 3.86
C PHE A 89 1.48 -14.48 4.82
N THR A 90 1.85 -15.64 4.28
CA THR A 90 2.79 -16.54 4.94
C THR A 90 4.18 -16.13 4.50
N VAL A 91 5.02 -15.73 5.46
CA VAL A 91 6.40 -15.31 5.20
C VAL A 91 7.32 -16.03 6.15
N GLN A 92 8.22 -16.84 5.58
CA GLN A 92 9.26 -17.52 6.33
C GLN A 92 10.56 -17.39 5.54
N GLY A 93 11.46 -16.55 6.02
CA GLY A 93 12.78 -16.39 5.42
C GLY A 93 13.73 -17.48 5.86
N SER A 94 14.63 -17.88 4.97
CA SER A 94 15.68 -18.86 5.29
C SER A 94 16.68 -18.32 6.32
N THR A 95 16.79 -17.00 6.42
CA THR A 95 17.60 -16.30 7.42
C THR A 95 16.80 -15.13 7.98
N PRO A 96 17.17 -14.59 9.17
CA PRO A 96 16.50 -13.41 9.70
C PRO A 96 16.54 -12.20 8.75
N GLU A 97 17.63 -12.02 8.02
CA GLU A 97 17.80 -10.92 7.07
C GLU A 97 16.86 -11.07 5.88
N ILE A 98 16.69 -12.29 5.38
CA ILE A 98 15.74 -12.57 4.29
C ILE A 98 14.31 -12.38 4.76
N GLN A 99 14.01 -12.83 5.99
CA GLN A 99 12.70 -12.63 6.61
C GLN A 99 12.30 -11.15 6.65
N GLU A 100 13.23 -10.33 7.12
CA GLU A 100 13.00 -8.88 7.22
C GLU A 100 12.81 -8.25 5.85
N MET A 101 13.66 -8.62 4.88
CA MET A 101 13.54 -8.13 3.51
C MET A 101 12.19 -8.50 2.88
N MET A 102 11.71 -9.72 3.12
CA MET A 102 10.42 -10.17 2.59
C MET A 102 9.27 -9.33 3.16
N LEU A 103 9.29 -9.06 4.46
CA LEU A 103 8.25 -8.28 5.12
C LEU A 103 8.31 -6.80 4.79
N GLU A 104 9.51 -6.23 4.68
CA GLU A 104 9.69 -4.79 4.50
C GLU A 104 9.72 -4.33 3.04
N ALA A 105 10.06 -5.23 2.12
CA ALA A 105 10.19 -4.87 0.70
C ALA A 105 9.30 -5.72 -0.21
N ALA A 106 9.40 -7.04 -0.14
CA ALA A 106 8.70 -7.92 -1.08
C ALA A 106 7.18 -7.84 -0.93
N CYS A 107 6.67 -7.89 0.31
CA CYS A 107 5.24 -7.80 0.55
C CYS A 107 4.65 -6.45 0.12
N PRO A 108 5.25 -5.30 0.51
CA PRO A 108 4.78 -4.02 0.01
C PRO A 108 4.80 -3.91 -1.51
N ASN A 109 5.81 -4.47 -2.17
CA ASN A 109 5.86 -4.47 -3.64
C ASN A 109 4.72 -5.24 -4.27
N VAL A 110 4.28 -6.33 -3.65
CA VAL A 110 3.10 -7.09 -4.11
C VAL A 110 1.83 -6.25 -3.94
N LEU A 111 1.72 -5.51 -2.84
CA LEU A 111 0.53 -4.71 -2.55
C LEU A 111 0.44 -3.43 -3.38
N PHE A 112 1.56 -2.93 -3.89
CA PHE A 112 1.62 -1.63 -4.55
C PHE A 112 0.67 -1.48 -5.74
N PRO A 113 0.54 -2.44 -6.67
CA PRO A 113 -0.42 -2.32 -7.78
C PRO A 113 -1.86 -2.23 -7.31
N PHE A 114 -2.21 -2.95 -6.24
CA PHE A 114 -3.55 -2.89 -5.65
C PHE A 114 -3.81 -1.53 -5.00
N LEU A 115 -2.82 -1.02 -4.28
CA LEU A 115 -2.89 0.33 -3.69
C LEU A 115 -3.09 1.38 -4.77
N ARG A 116 -2.32 1.31 -5.84
CA ARG A 116 -2.40 2.24 -6.96
C ARG A 116 -3.81 2.27 -7.55
N GLU A 117 -4.40 1.10 -7.77
CA GLU A 117 -5.77 0.99 -8.29
C GLU A 117 -6.79 1.62 -7.34
N THR A 118 -6.69 1.32 -6.05
CA THR A 118 -7.62 1.83 -5.05
C THR A 118 -7.54 3.36 -4.95
N VAL A 119 -6.32 3.90 -4.90
CA VAL A 119 -6.10 5.36 -4.85
C VAL A 119 -6.65 6.04 -6.11
N ALA A 120 -6.33 5.50 -7.28
CA ALA A 120 -6.81 6.05 -8.55
C ALA A 120 -8.34 6.05 -8.62
N GLY A 121 -8.97 4.96 -8.15
CA GLY A 121 -10.43 4.86 -8.11
C GLY A 121 -11.08 5.87 -7.18
N LEU A 122 -10.52 6.12 -6.00
CA LEU A 122 -11.03 7.12 -5.08
C LEU A 122 -10.96 8.53 -5.67
N ILE A 123 -9.83 8.90 -6.23
CA ILE A 123 -9.62 10.21 -6.81
C ILE A 123 -10.58 10.42 -8.00
N SER A 124 -10.73 9.42 -8.84
CA SER A 124 -11.64 9.44 -9.97
C SER A 124 -13.10 9.58 -9.52
N LYS A 125 -13.51 8.84 -8.48
CA LYS A 125 -14.86 8.95 -7.90
C LYS A 125 -15.10 10.32 -7.25
N GLY A 126 -14.05 10.98 -6.81
CA GLY A 126 -14.12 12.34 -6.30
C GLY A 126 -14.30 13.40 -7.38
N GLY A 127 -14.33 13.01 -8.66
CA GLY A 127 -14.51 13.92 -9.78
C GLY A 127 -13.23 14.52 -10.32
N PHE A 128 -12.07 14.02 -9.90
CA PHE A 128 -10.77 14.52 -10.34
C PHE A 128 -10.14 13.59 -11.38
N PRO A 129 -9.20 14.09 -12.19
CA PRO A 129 -8.48 13.24 -13.12
C PRO A 129 -7.75 12.12 -12.39
N GLN A 130 -7.70 10.95 -12.99
CA GLN A 130 -7.03 9.79 -12.44
C GLN A 130 -5.56 10.11 -12.15
N PHE A 131 -5.12 9.78 -10.95
CA PHE A 131 -3.73 9.93 -10.52
C PHE A 131 -3.13 8.55 -10.30
N LEU A 132 -2.03 8.27 -10.96
CA LEU A 132 -1.33 6.98 -10.85
C LEU A 132 -0.06 7.16 -10.01
N LEU A 133 0.05 6.33 -8.99
CA LEU A 133 1.25 6.27 -8.15
C LEU A 133 2.44 5.67 -8.90
#